data_4e02deea7c575ac98e703ac521ccb5b2
#
_entry.id   4e02deea7c575ac98e703ac521ccb5b2
#
_cell.length_a   1.000
_cell.length_b   1.000
_cell.length_c   1.000
_cell.angle_alpha   90.00
_cell.angle_beta   90.00
_cell.angle_gamma   90.00
#
_symmetry.space_group_name_H-M   'P 1'
#
loop_
_entity.id
_entity.type
_entity.pdbx_description
1 polymer ?
#
loop_
_entity_poly.entity_id
_entity_poly.type
_entity_poly.pdbx_seq_one_letter_code
_entity_poly.pdbx_strand_id
1 'polypeptide(L)'
;MKNRTSYWFIIQIICLFPEHILSQYNYFQLEKLPDNINSPYSEITPVPGRDGRTLYFTRVGHPDFNQTLLIDSIDMSVKLADKEYLSLLSEVYSQISGKKVFNPVLSAFNQDIWIARADSFDFTRTEHPGYPLNNALPNSMVTITPDPNSFYVINQFQRNGNMDRGFSRVSKTPDSIGWSFPISVEIADYYTITSDVSLTMSFDGEILILSAARFDSRDMDLYVCFREGPNKWSSPKHLGNIINSAYRETTPYLSEDNSTLYFSSNRLGGLGGNDIYTTQRLDSTWQKWSPPVLVGEPINSKYDESQPYFNMTSGYLYFCSKRDGNSDIFRVRIAPPQATEYEIIGRIVNRSTNELVPGAIITYNMEKGVQNQIIATDGTFRIKIPKGVKTTFAANYPGYAGEIKDVLLRRDYYFFREQYLDLYVDLMRVDAKIELSPIFFKQSTAIILEESFPELDRLFMTLAKSPGMHVRIEGHTDNIGKAEDLIRLSTERAESVKKFLVKKGIAESRIAAIGLGPKSPINDNSSEELRSKNRRVECYITRL
;
A
#
# COMPACT_ATOMS: atom_id res chain seq x y z
N MET A 1 -17.07 24.61 -27.50
CA MET A 1 -16.26 23.40 -27.45
C MET A 1 -15.35 23.48 -26.21
N LYS A 2 -15.93 23.51 -25.04
CA LYS A 2 -15.21 23.51 -23.74
C LYS A 2 -15.89 22.43 -22.90
N ASN A 3 -15.14 21.60 -22.21
CA ASN A 3 -15.54 20.55 -21.26
C ASN A 3 -15.66 19.10 -21.76
N ARG A 4 -14.73 18.63 -22.59
CA ARG A 4 -14.63 17.17 -22.82
C ARG A 4 -13.40 16.50 -22.21
N THR A 5 -12.41 17.26 -21.76
CA THR A 5 -11.14 16.69 -21.26
C THR A 5 -11.15 16.30 -19.78
N SER A 6 -11.91 17.00 -18.95
CA SER A 6 -11.96 16.71 -17.50
C SER A 6 -12.72 15.41 -17.16
N TYR A 7 -13.69 15.02 -17.99
CA TYR A 7 -14.42 13.75 -17.81
C TYR A 7 -13.61 12.51 -18.18
N TRP A 8 -12.54 12.66 -18.95
CA TRP A 8 -11.79 11.50 -19.44
C TRP A 8 -10.99 10.76 -18.37
N PHE A 9 -10.47 11.44 -17.37
CA PHE A 9 -9.69 10.79 -16.31
C PHE A 9 -10.60 10.03 -15.33
N ILE A 10 -11.75 10.63 -15.00
CA ILE A 10 -12.79 9.98 -14.19
C ILE A 10 -13.44 8.83 -14.96
N ILE A 11 -13.67 9.01 -16.29
CA ILE A 11 -14.19 7.98 -17.18
C ILE A 11 -13.18 6.83 -17.35
N GLN A 12 -11.87 7.06 -17.37
CA GLN A 12 -10.89 5.96 -17.41
C GLN A 12 -10.92 5.08 -16.17
N ILE A 13 -11.18 5.65 -14.98
CA ILE A 13 -11.40 4.86 -13.76
C ILE A 13 -12.70 4.05 -13.88
N ILE A 14 -13.78 4.64 -14.41
CA ILE A 14 -15.09 3.98 -14.59
C ILE A 14 -15.01 2.83 -15.61
N CYS A 15 -14.29 2.99 -16.72
CA CYS A 15 -14.14 1.97 -17.74
C CYS A 15 -13.37 0.72 -17.27
N LEU A 16 -12.71 0.78 -16.10
CA LEU A 16 -12.00 -0.35 -15.53
C LEU A 16 -12.89 -1.24 -14.64
N PHE A 17 -14.13 -0.83 -14.31
CA PHE A 17 -15.02 -1.61 -13.46
C PHE A 17 -16.13 -2.29 -14.28
N PRO A 18 -16.44 -3.56 -13.99
CA PRO A 18 -17.64 -4.21 -14.52
C PRO A 18 -18.90 -3.42 -14.12
N GLU A 19 -19.84 -3.25 -15.05
CA GLU A 19 -21.07 -2.47 -14.83
C GLU A 19 -21.86 -2.90 -13.58
N HIS A 20 -21.85 -4.19 -13.25
CA HIS A 20 -22.54 -4.72 -12.07
C HIS A 20 -21.90 -4.26 -10.74
N ILE A 21 -20.60 -3.93 -10.70
CA ILE A 21 -19.95 -3.35 -9.51
C ILE A 21 -20.36 -1.88 -9.36
N LEU A 22 -20.45 -1.15 -10.47
CA LEU A 22 -20.86 0.25 -10.45
C LEU A 22 -22.29 0.44 -9.96
N SER A 23 -23.19 -0.51 -10.21
CA SER A 23 -24.59 -0.46 -9.76
C SER A 23 -24.78 -0.69 -8.24
N GLN A 24 -23.80 -1.27 -7.57
CA GLN A 24 -23.87 -1.60 -6.13
C GLN A 24 -23.58 -0.40 -5.20
N TYR A 25 -22.87 0.62 -5.70
CA TYR A 25 -22.44 1.79 -4.93
C TYR A 25 -22.78 3.10 -5.65
N ASN A 26 -23.13 4.12 -4.88
CA ASN A 26 -23.35 5.49 -5.41
C ASN A 26 -21.99 6.16 -5.67
N TYR A 27 -21.43 5.95 -6.86
CA TYR A 27 -20.19 6.61 -7.25
C TYR A 27 -20.42 8.06 -7.64
N PHE A 28 -19.42 8.90 -7.33
CA PHE A 28 -19.39 10.33 -7.65
C PHE A 28 -20.56 11.14 -7.05
N GLN A 29 -21.28 10.55 -6.07
CA GLN A 29 -22.21 11.31 -5.27
C GLN A 29 -21.44 12.07 -4.19
N LEU A 30 -21.64 13.37 -4.11
CA LEU A 30 -21.09 14.22 -3.07
C LEU A 30 -21.84 13.98 -1.77
N GLU A 31 -21.11 13.65 -0.72
CA GLU A 31 -21.64 13.47 0.63
C GLU A 31 -20.94 14.43 1.59
N LYS A 32 -21.72 15.31 2.25
CA LYS A 32 -21.24 16.05 3.41
C LYS A 32 -21.22 15.12 4.62
N LEU A 33 -20.15 15.14 5.40
CA LEU A 33 -20.13 14.36 6.64
C LEU A 33 -21.12 14.93 7.67
N PRO A 34 -21.64 14.08 8.59
CA PRO A 34 -22.69 14.46 9.52
C PRO A 34 -22.25 15.53 10.53
N ASP A 35 -23.23 16.15 11.22
CA ASP A 35 -23.03 17.29 12.13
C ASP A 35 -22.16 16.98 13.36
N ASN A 36 -22.02 15.70 13.74
CA ASN A 36 -21.07 15.31 14.78
C ASN A 36 -19.59 15.45 14.33
N ILE A 37 -19.35 15.56 13.02
CA ILE A 37 -18.05 15.91 12.43
C ILE A 37 -18.06 17.38 12.01
N ASN A 38 -18.93 17.76 11.08
CA ASN A 38 -19.04 19.14 10.59
C ASN A 38 -19.87 19.97 11.59
N SER A 39 -19.19 20.81 12.31
CA SER A 39 -19.79 21.69 13.32
C SER A 39 -20.07 23.09 12.72
N PRO A 40 -20.65 24.04 13.48
CA PRO A 40 -20.75 25.44 13.03
C PRO A 40 -19.38 26.14 12.86
N TYR A 41 -18.28 25.47 13.17
CA TYR A 41 -16.91 25.98 13.03
C TYR A 41 -16.23 25.38 11.78
N SER A 42 -14.93 25.48 11.67
CA SER A 42 -14.22 24.90 10.52
C SER A 42 -13.59 23.56 10.89
N GLU A 43 -13.80 22.58 10.03
CA GLU A 43 -13.13 21.29 10.08
C GLU A 43 -12.14 21.18 8.91
N ILE A 44 -10.92 20.75 9.23
CA ILE A 44 -9.82 20.64 8.28
C ILE A 44 -9.06 19.32 8.47
N THR A 45 -8.17 19.01 7.52
CA THR A 45 -7.25 17.85 7.55
C THR A 45 -7.96 16.51 7.79
N PRO A 46 -8.89 16.09 6.93
CA PRO A 46 -9.53 14.79 7.06
C PRO A 46 -8.53 13.68 6.70
N VAL A 47 -8.03 12.98 7.70
CA VAL A 47 -7.08 11.88 7.53
C VAL A 47 -7.75 10.57 7.94
N PRO A 48 -8.33 9.80 7.00
CA PRO A 48 -8.94 8.53 7.30
C PRO A 48 -7.90 7.48 7.69
N GLY A 49 -8.20 6.73 8.73
CA GLY A 49 -7.41 5.59 9.17
C GLY A 49 -7.38 4.47 8.10
N ARG A 50 -6.34 3.65 8.12
CA ARG A 50 -6.19 2.52 7.19
C ARG A 50 -7.30 1.48 7.33
N ASP A 51 -8.01 1.47 8.46
CA ASP A 51 -9.16 0.59 8.72
C ASP A 51 -10.43 1.00 7.95
N GLY A 52 -10.46 2.19 7.35
CA GLY A 52 -11.63 2.76 6.69
C GLY A 52 -12.78 3.12 7.64
N ARG A 53 -12.58 3.01 8.96
CA ARG A 53 -13.59 3.23 10.01
C ARG A 53 -13.22 4.33 10.99
N THR A 54 -11.98 4.78 10.96
CA THR A 54 -11.49 5.89 11.77
C THR A 54 -11.26 7.09 10.86
N LEU A 55 -11.67 8.28 11.30
CA LEU A 55 -11.33 9.53 10.66
C LEU A 55 -10.73 10.46 11.71
N TYR A 56 -9.52 10.90 11.48
CA TYR A 56 -8.91 11.98 12.24
C TYR A 56 -9.17 13.28 11.49
N PHE A 57 -9.46 14.33 12.23
CA PHE A 57 -9.68 15.66 11.65
C PHE A 57 -9.35 16.73 12.68
N THR A 58 -9.20 17.97 12.23
CA THR A 58 -8.90 19.11 13.10
C THR A 58 -10.10 20.05 13.11
N ARG A 59 -10.56 20.45 14.30
CA ARG A 59 -11.49 21.58 14.49
C ARG A 59 -10.72 22.86 14.76
N VAL A 60 -11.17 23.94 14.17
CA VAL A 60 -10.54 25.25 14.24
C VAL A 60 -11.51 26.25 14.85
N GLY A 61 -11.07 26.96 15.87
CA GLY A 61 -11.88 28.00 16.54
C GLY A 61 -13.05 27.44 17.34
N HIS A 62 -13.01 26.16 17.74
CA HIS A 62 -14.07 25.51 18.51
C HIS A 62 -13.94 25.85 20.00
N PRO A 63 -15.05 26.19 20.72
CA PRO A 63 -14.98 26.54 22.13
C PRO A 63 -14.60 25.38 23.06
N ASP A 64 -14.92 24.14 22.67
CA ASP A 64 -14.45 22.95 23.34
C ASP A 64 -13.09 22.56 22.78
N PHE A 65 -12.02 23.18 23.31
CA PHE A 65 -10.62 22.92 22.95
C PHE A 65 -9.81 22.55 24.19
N ASN A 66 -8.69 21.89 24.01
CA ASN A 66 -7.81 21.54 25.12
C ASN A 66 -7.07 22.78 25.64
N GLN A 67 -7.31 23.13 26.90
CA GLN A 67 -6.80 24.35 27.51
C GLN A 67 -5.42 24.19 28.19
N THR A 68 -4.79 23.02 28.13
CA THR A 68 -3.46 22.82 28.73
C THR A 68 -2.42 23.70 28.04
N LEU A 69 -2.00 24.76 28.71
CA LEU A 69 -0.94 25.68 28.26
C LEU A 69 0.23 25.64 29.23
N LEU A 70 1.28 24.95 28.83
CA LEU A 70 2.48 24.87 29.67
C LEU A 70 3.41 26.08 29.41
N ILE A 71 3.85 26.75 30.49
CA ILE A 71 4.95 27.71 30.50
C ILE A 71 5.89 27.30 31.63
N ASP A 72 7.14 27.05 31.30
CA ASP A 72 8.14 26.52 32.24
C ASP A 72 7.65 25.28 32.99
N SER A 73 6.98 24.37 32.29
CA SER A 73 6.38 23.14 32.82
C SER A 73 5.21 23.35 33.80
N ILE A 74 4.67 24.55 33.92
CA ILE A 74 3.50 24.87 34.73
C ILE A 74 2.28 25.07 33.83
N ASP A 75 1.20 24.37 34.12
CA ASP A 75 -0.07 24.53 33.39
C ASP A 75 -0.79 25.81 33.80
N MET A 76 -0.87 26.76 32.88
CA MET A 76 -1.47 28.06 33.10
C MET A 76 -3.01 27.99 33.14
N SER A 77 -3.64 26.98 32.54
CA SER A 77 -5.08 26.80 32.63
C SER A 77 -5.58 26.45 34.03
N VAL A 78 -4.69 25.85 34.84
CA VAL A 78 -4.96 25.55 36.27
C VAL A 78 -4.54 26.67 37.18
N LYS A 79 -3.50 27.45 36.80
CA LYS A 79 -2.88 28.48 37.64
C LYS A 79 -3.62 29.81 37.57
N LEU A 80 -4.21 30.17 36.44
CA LEU A 80 -4.81 31.49 36.22
C LEU A 80 -6.33 31.40 36.26
N ALA A 81 -7.00 32.52 36.58
CA ALA A 81 -8.42 32.66 36.39
C ALA A 81 -8.75 32.78 34.89
N ASP A 82 -9.95 32.35 34.48
CA ASP A 82 -10.37 32.27 33.07
C ASP A 82 -10.05 33.52 32.24
N LYS A 83 -10.34 34.71 32.78
CA LYS A 83 -10.06 35.97 32.08
C LYS A 83 -8.57 36.24 31.87
N GLU A 84 -7.75 35.92 32.86
CA GLU A 84 -6.30 36.08 32.79
C GLU A 84 -5.70 35.04 31.84
N TYR A 85 -6.19 33.80 31.90
CA TYR A 85 -5.79 32.73 31.01
C TYR A 85 -6.11 33.08 29.54
N LEU A 86 -7.33 33.53 29.21
CA LEU A 86 -7.69 33.92 27.85
C LEU A 86 -6.89 35.13 27.35
N SER A 87 -6.54 36.07 28.24
CA SER A 87 -5.64 37.17 27.89
C SER A 87 -4.24 36.69 27.54
N LEU A 88 -3.68 35.77 28.33
CA LEU A 88 -2.39 35.14 28.05
C LEU A 88 -2.41 34.36 26.76
N LEU A 89 -3.45 33.54 26.52
CA LEU A 89 -3.60 32.76 25.29
C LEU A 89 -3.71 33.66 24.06
N SER A 90 -4.43 34.81 24.19
CA SER A 90 -4.50 35.83 23.13
C SER A 90 -3.11 36.41 22.80
N GLU A 91 -2.27 36.62 23.81
CA GLU A 91 -0.91 37.09 23.62
C GLU A 91 -0.04 36.03 22.93
N VAL A 92 -0.09 34.77 23.39
CA VAL A 92 0.62 33.63 22.77
C VAL A 92 0.24 33.48 21.29
N TYR A 93 -1.04 33.50 20.97
CA TYR A 93 -1.49 33.42 19.56
C TYR A 93 -1.08 34.65 18.75
N SER A 94 -1.02 35.83 19.38
CA SER A 94 -0.52 37.03 18.69
C SER A 94 0.98 36.91 18.35
N GLN A 95 1.77 36.32 19.22
CA GLN A 95 3.18 36.04 18.97
C GLN A 95 3.36 35.01 17.84
N ILE A 96 2.60 33.91 17.86
CA ILE A 96 2.65 32.86 16.81
C ILE A 96 2.26 33.43 15.44
N SER A 97 1.20 34.27 15.40
CA SER A 97 0.66 34.82 14.16
C SER A 97 1.43 36.02 13.61
N GLY A 98 2.20 36.70 14.45
CA GLY A 98 2.76 38.00 14.13
C GLY A 98 1.72 39.14 14.02
N LYS A 99 0.45 38.88 14.39
CA LYS A 99 -0.68 39.82 14.34
C LYS A 99 -1.47 39.74 15.63
N LYS A 100 -2.13 40.85 16.02
CA LYS A 100 -2.93 40.87 17.24
C LYS A 100 -4.16 39.95 17.12
N VAL A 101 -4.28 38.99 18.01
CA VAL A 101 -5.42 38.09 18.18
C VAL A 101 -6.28 38.63 19.34
N PHE A 102 -7.55 38.96 19.09
CA PHE A 102 -8.45 39.52 20.09
C PHE A 102 -9.27 38.45 20.82
N ASN A 103 -9.69 37.43 20.10
CA ASN A 103 -10.45 36.32 20.66
C ASN A 103 -9.68 35.01 20.38
N PRO A 104 -8.99 34.45 21.37
CA PRO A 104 -8.22 33.24 21.17
C PRO A 104 -9.11 32.01 20.91
N VAL A 105 -10.33 31.96 21.47
CA VAL A 105 -11.25 30.83 21.30
C VAL A 105 -11.66 30.65 19.84
N LEU A 106 -11.97 31.75 19.15
CA LEU A 106 -12.37 31.73 17.73
C LEU A 106 -11.19 31.92 16.77
N SER A 107 -9.96 31.82 17.27
CA SER A 107 -8.76 32.01 16.47
C SER A 107 -8.50 30.81 15.55
N ALA A 108 -7.91 31.08 14.38
CA ALA A 108 -7.37 30.04 13.50
C ALA A 108 -6.19 29.25 14.14
N PHE A 109 -5.63 29.72 15.25
CA PHE A 109 -4.59 29.03 16.02
C PHE A 109 -5.16 28.14 17.13
N ASN A 110 -6.44 28.24 17.43
CA ASN A 110 -7.16 27.28 18.25
C ASN A 110 -7.51 26.08 17.38
N GLN A 111 -6.68 25.05 17.45
CA GLN A 111 -6.77 23.86 16.59
C GLN A 111 -6.58 22.61 17.44
N ASP A 112 -7.58 21.74 17.46
CA ASP A 112 -7.51 20.45 18.14
C ASP A 112 -7.84 19.29 17.22
N ILE A 113 -7.17 18.18 17.44
CA ILE A 113 -7.40 16.91 16.74
C ILE A 113 -8.61 16.22 17.37
N TRP A 114 -9.56 15.86 16.52
CA TRP A 114 -10.74 15.06 16.85
C TRP A 114 -10.67 13.72 16.13
N ILE A 115 -11.34 12.70 16.66
CA ILE A 115 -11.38 11.36 16.11
C ILE A 115 -12.82 10.94 15.94
N ALA A 116 -13.22 10.60 14.72
CA ALA A 116 -14.52 10.01 14.45
C ALA A 116 -14.39 8.50 14.22
N ARG A 117 -15.40 7.74 14.68
CA ARG A 117 -15.48 6.29 14.54
C ARG A 117 -16.74 5.90 13.78
N ALA A 118 -16.58 4.97 12.85
CA ALA A 118 -17.67 4.41 12.06
C ALA A 118 -17.95 2.95 12.46
N ASP A 119 -19.21 2.59 12.53
CA ASP A 119 -19.62 1.19 12.71
C ASP A 119 -19.59 0.41 11.36
N SER A 120 -19.80 1.11 10.25
CA SER A 120 -19.60 0.65 8.87
C SER A 120 -18.77 1.69 8.13
N PHE A 121 -19.39 2.48 7.24
CA PHE A 121 -18.76 3.64 6.61
C PHE A 121 -19.37 4.96 7.08
N ASP A 122 -20.33 4.91 8.02
CA ASP A 122 -20.99 6.07 8.58
C ASP A 122 -20.47 6.35 9.99
N PHE A 123 -19.98 7.56 10.18
CA PHE A 123 -19.37 7.99 11.43
C PHE A 123 -20.43 8.32 12.47
N THR A 124 -20.49 7.50 13.51
CA THR A 124 -21.53 7.58 14.55
C THR A 124 -21.05 8.21 15.85
N ARG A 125 -19.76 8.19 16.11
CA ARG A 125 -19.16 8.69 17.35
C ARG A 125 -17.96 9.57 17.07
N THR A 126 -17.79 10.62 17.90
CA THR A 126 -16.60 11.47 17.91
C THR A 126 -15.97 11.50 19.30
N GLU A 127 -14.67 11.56 19.34
CA GLU A 127 -13.85 11.64 20.53
C GLU A 127 -12.98 12.90 20.43
N HIS A 128 -12.84 13.63 21.55
CA HIS A 128 -11.90 14.74 21.69
C HIS A 128 -10.77 14.35 22.64
N PRO A 129 -9.63 13.89 22.15
CA PRO A 129 -8.52 13.50 22.99
C PRO A 129 -7.93 14.69 23.77
N GLY A 130 -7.55 14.44 25.01
CA GLY A 130 -6.89 15.44 25.82
C GLY A 130 -5.37 15.50 25.61
N TYR A 131 -4.70 16.19 26.54
CA TYR A 131 -3.25 16.21 26.63
C TYR A 131 -2.66 14.78 26.79
N PRO A 132 -1.55 14.43 26.15
CA PRO A 132 -0.62 15.31 25.42
C PRO A 132 -0.86 15.40 23.91
N LEU A 133 -1.90 14.76 23.35
CA LEU A 133 -2.19 14.85 21.92
C LEU A 133 -2.65 16.27 21.54
N ASN A 134 -3.59 16.81 22.30
CA ASN A 134 -4.05 18.19 22.18
C ASN A 134 -3.55 19.02 23.38
N ASN A 135 -3.32 20.29 23.14
CA ASN A 135 -2.99 21.32 24.12
C ASN A 135 -3.49 22.68 23.59
N ALA A 136 -3.33 23.76 24.31
CA ALA A 136 -3.80 25.06 23.87
C ALA A 136 -3.04 25.68 22.68
N LEU A 137 -1.97 25.06 22.21
CA LEU A 137 -1.23 25.48 21.01
C LEU A 137 -1.81 24.78 19.77
N PRO A 138 -1.54 25.26 18.54
CA PRO A 138 -2.11 24.63 17.33
C PRO A 138 -1.72 23.17 17.20
N ASN A 139 -2.72 22.29 17.19
CA ASN A 139 -2.58 20.85 17.00
C ASN A 139 -3.35 20.42 15.77
N SER A 140 -2.69 19.83 14.79
CA SER A 140 -3.34 19.29 13.61
C SER A 140 -2.64 18.03 13.15
N MET A 141 -3.41 17.01 12.80
CA MET A 141 -2.88 15.80 12.20
C MET A 141 -2.60 16.04 10.72
N VAL A 142 -1.48 15.55 10.23
CA VAL A 142 -1.12 15.75 8.82
C VAL A 142 -1.05 14.45 8.03
N THR A 143 -0.62 13.33 8.64
CA THR A 143 -0.56 12.05 7.95
C THR A 143 -0.45 10.87 8.92
N ILE A 144 -0.94 9.70 8.51
CA ILE A 144 -0.70 8.44 9.22
C ILE A 144 0.64 7.84 8.80
N THR A 145 1.25 7.05 9.70
CA THR A 145 2.47 6.30 9.41
C THR A 145 2.16 4.86 8.99
N PRO A 146 3.15 4.06 8.55
CA PRO A 146 2.98 2.62 8.34
C PRO A 146 2.48 1.87 9.59
N ASP A 147 2.88 2.31 10.78
CA ASP A 147 2.30 1.85 12.04
C ASP A 147 0.90 2.47 12.23
N PRO A 148 -0.18 1.68 12.26
CA PRO A 148 -1.54 2.19 12.38
C PRO A 148 -1.84 2.89 13.71
N ASN A 149 -0.97 2.73 14.71
CA ASN A 149 -1.06 3.37 16.00
C ASN A 149 -0.24 4.66 16.11
N SER A 150 0.35 5.13 15.00
CA SER A 150 1.25 6.28 14.97
C SER A 150 0.91 7.21 13.81
N PHE A 151 1.05 8.51 14.03
CA PHE A 151 0.84 9.53 13.01
C PHE A 151 1.71 10.76 13.25
N TYR A 152 1.81 11.63 12.26
CA TYR A 152 2.50 12.91 12.38
C TYR A 152 1.49 14.03 12.63
N VAL A 153 1.92 14.96 13.47
CA VAL A 153 1.21 16.22 13.79
C VAL A 153 2.10 17.41 13.45
N ILE A 154 1.49 18.56 13.22
CA ILE A 154 2.24 19.81 13.06
C ILE A 154 2.91 20.19 14.36
N ASN A 155 3.96 21.00 14.24
CA ASN A 155 4.78 21.56 15.31
C ASN A 155 5.62 20.53 16.09
N GLN A 156 6.63 21.04 16.75
CA GLN A 156 7.51 20.30 17.67
C GLN A 156 7.30 20.82 19.07
N PHE A 157 6.77 19.97 19.94
CA PHE A 157 6.45 20.33 21.30
C PHE A 157 7.53 19.88 22.27
N GLN A 158 7.86 20.72 23.24
CA GLN A 158 8.76 20.42 24.34
C GLN A 158 7.98 20.29 25.65
N ARG A 159 8.47 19.48 26.57
CA ARG A 159 7.80 19.23 27.85
C ARG A 159 7.68 20.44 28.75
N ASN A 160 8.50 21.46 28.55
CA ASN A 160 8.43 22.74 29.26
C ASN A 160 7.33 23.68 28.71
N GLY A 161 6.68 23.30 27.56
CA GLY A 161 5.64 24.11 26.92
C GLY A 161 6.11 24.84 25.66
N ASN A 162 7.42 24.87 25.38
CA ASN A 162 7.91 25.50 24.16
C ASN A 162 7.42 24.73 22.91
N MET A 163 7.19 25.48 21.84
CA MET A 163 6.77 24.96 20.55
C MET A 163 7.64 25.57 19.44
N ASP A 164 8.20 24.71 18.61
CA ASP A 164 8.92 25.08 17.40
C ASP A 164 8.13 24.66 16.14
N ARG A 165 8.39 25.34 15.02
CA ARG A 165 7.82 24.95 13.73
C ARG A 165 8.44 23.63 13.27
N GLY A 166 7.64 22.74 12.74
CA GLY A 166 8.07 21.44 12.25
C GLY A 166 6.98 20.39 12.39
N PHE A 167 7.40 19.17 12.64
CA PHE A 167 6.49 18.04 12.78
C PHE A 167 6.93 17.16 13.96
N SER A 168 5.96 16.50 14.56
CA SER A 168 6.20 15.50 15.60
C SER A 168 5.48 14.21 15.29
N ARG A 169 6.00 13.08 15.77
CA ARG A 169 5.33 11.79 15.76
C ARG A 169 4.65 11.56 17.10
N VAL A 170 3.42 11.12 17.04
CA VAL A 170 2.60 10.68 18.18
C VAL A 170 2.21 9.23 17.98
N SER A 171 2.16 8.45 19.06
CA SER A 171 1.72 7.05 19.03
C SER A 171 0.71 6.78 20.15
N LYS A 172 -0.16 5.80 19.95
CA LYS A 172 -0.99 5.29 21.04
C LYS A 172 -0.12 4.65 22.11
N THR A 173 -0.49 4.83 23.36
CA THR A 173 0.18 4.14 24.47
C THR A 173 -0.17 2.63 24.45
N PRO A 174 0.70 1.76 25.01
CA PRO A 174 0.47 0.31 24.99
C PRO A 174 -0.84 -0.13 25.66
N ASP A 175 -1.35 0.64 26.61
CA ASP A 175 -2.65 0.44 27.27
C ASP A 175 -3.85 0.83 26.39
N SER A 176 -3.61 1.37 25.20
CA SER A 176 -4.60 1.81 24.22
C SER A 176 -5.57 2.91 24.71
N ILE A 177 -5.30 3.52 25.85
CA ILE A 177 -6.19 4.53 26.46
C ILE A 177 -5.72 5.93 26.13
N GLY A 178 -4.41 6.14 25.96
CA GLY A 178 -3.81 7.47 25.80
C GLY A 178 -2.90 7.60 24.57
N TRP A 179 -2.24 8.75 24.52
CA TRP A 179 -1.31 9.12 23.47
C TRP A 179 0.05 9.44 24.08
N SER A 180 1.11 9.11 23.36
CA SER A 180 2.46 9.49 23.75
C SER A 180 2.65 11.01 23.66
N PHE A 181 3.57 11.54 24.45
CA PHE A 181 4.06 12.91 24.20
C PHE A 181 4.69 12.97 22.79
N PRO A 182 4.43 14.06 22.01
CA PRO A 182 4.97 14.21 20.67
C PRO A 182 6.51 14.13 20.63
N ILE A 183 7.05 13.35 19.70
CA ILE A 183 8.49 13.18 19.48
C ILE A 183 8.85 13.91 18.19
N SER A 184 9.80 14.83 18.25
CA SER A 184 10.23 15.64 17.10
C SER A 184 10.66 14.78 15.91
N VAL A 185 10.24 15.20 14.73
CA VAL A 185 10.64 14.66 13.42
C VAL A 185 11.70 15.59 12.84
N GLU A 186 12.85 15.03 12.50
CA GLU A 186 13.97 15.77 11.92
C GLU A 186 13.89 15.68 10.38
N ILE A 187 13.73 16.82 9.72
CA ILE A 187 13.86 16.95 8.27
C ILE A 187 15.07 17.86 8.02
N ALA A 188 16.10 17.34 7.38
CA ALA A 188 17.32 18.12 7.13
C ALA A 188 16.99 19.39 6.32
N ASP A 189 17.62 20.51 6.64
CA ASP A 189 17.42 21.81 6.00
C ASP A 189 15.94 22.27 5.89
N TYR A 190 15.09 21.80 6.80
CA TYR A 190 13.67 22.20 6.80
C TYR A 190 13.52 23.64 7.32
N TYR A 191 12.85 24.45 6.53
CA TYR A 191 12.33 25.74 6.94
C TYR A 191 11.11 26.11 6.08
N THR A 192 10.27 26.98 6.61
CA THR A 192 9.19 27.65 5.88
C THR A 192 9.05 29.08 6.36
N ILE A 193 8.79 30.02 5.45
CA ILE A 193 8.60 31.44 5.77
C ILE A 193 7.15 31.79 6.14
N THR A 194 6.23 30.83 6.01
CA THR A 194 4.81 30.95 6.38
C THR A 194 4.45 29.99 7.50
N SER A 195 3.29 30.18 8.13
CA SER A 195 2.72 29.25 9.10
C SER A 195 2.01 28.06 8.45
N ASP A 196 1.68 28.18 7.16
CA ASP A 196 0.97 27.14 6.43
C ASP A 196 1.93 26.01 6.08
N VAL A 197 1.62 24.81 6.53
CA VAL A 197 2.40 23.60 6.23
C VAL A 197 1.45 22.42 6.06
N SER A 198 1.80 21.52 5.18
CA SER A 198 1.12 20.23 5.05
C SER A 198 2.11 19.18 4.55
N LEU A 199 1.85 17.94 4.87
CA LEU A 199 2.62 16.83 4.35
C LEU A 199 1.77 15.57 4.22
N THR A 200 2.24 14.66 3.40
CA THR A 200 1.77 13.28 3.33
C THR A 200 2.93 12.32 3.37
N MET A 201 2.73 11.16 3.97
CA MET A 201 3.70 10.06 3.97
C MET A 201 3.23 8.98 3.01
N SER A 202 4.17 8.39 2.27
CA SER A 202 3.89 7.19 1.48
C SER A 202 3.42 6.03 2.35
N PHE A 203 2.70 5.09 1.73
CA PHE A 203 2.13 3.95 2.47
C PHE A 203 3.20 3.06 3.12
N ASP A 204 4.36 2.92 2.48
CA ASP A 204 5.54 2.19 2.98
C ASP A 204 6.37 2.99 4.00
N GLY A 205 6.12 4.29 4.13
CA GLY A 205 6.83 5.18 5.06
C GLY A 205 8.21 5.61 4.62
N GLU A 206 8.57 5.44 3.35
CA GLU A 206 9.90 5.77 2.82
C GLU A 206 9.96 7.16 2.17
N ILE A 207 8.80 7.77 1.89
CA ILE A 207 8.68 9.07 1.21
C ILE A 207 7.81 10.02 2.03
N LEU A 208 8.24 11.29 2.15
CA LEU A 208 7.37 12.40 2.52
C LEU A 208 7.23 13.36 1.33
N ILE A 209 6.01 13.83 1.08
CA ILE A 209 5.79 14.99 0.24
C ILE A 209 5.23 16.08 1.12
N LEU A 210 5.90 17.21 1.16
CA LEU A 210 5.50 18.37 1.98
C LEU A 210 5.29 19.62 1.12
N SER A 211 4.43 20.51 1.60
CA SER A 211 4.33 21.86 1.05
C SER A 211 5.01 22.85 2.00
N ALA A 212 5.80 23.75 1.44
CA ALA A 212 6.48 24.80 2.17
C ALA A 212 6.69 26.03 1.29
N ALA A 213 6.61 27.23 1.89
CA ALA A 213 7.11 28.44 1.28
C ALA A 213 8.58 28.62 1.67
N ARG A 214 9.46 28.59 0.68
CA ARG A 214 10.91 28.73 0.85
C ARG A 214 11.43 29.97 0.10
N PHE A 215 12.64 30.37 0.34
CA PHE A 215 13.22 31.51 -0.40
C PHE A 215 13.41 31.24 -1.89
N ASP A 216 13.46 29.99 -2.29
CA ASP A 216 13.59 29.52 -3.67
C ASP A 216 12.24 29.15 -4.32
N SER A 217 11.12 29.24 -3.57
CA SER A 217 9.77 29.06 -4.11
C SER A 217 9.13 30.40 -4.50
N ARG A 218 8.09 30.33 -5.34
CA ARG A 218 7.31 31.53 -5.73
C ARG A 218 6.17 31.83 -4.77
N ASP A 219 5.58 30.78 -4.21
CA ASP A 219 4.59 30.79 -3.12
C ASP A 219 4.82 29.49 -2.33
N MET A 220 3.80 28.70 -2.06
CA MET A 220 3.91 27.37 -1.49
C MET A 220 4.20 26.36 -2.60
N ASP A 221 5.30 25.64 -2.51
CA ASP A 221 5.70 24.60 -3.45
C ASP A 221 5.74 23.22 -2.77
N LEU A 222 5.64 22.16 -3.58
CA LEU A 222 5.72 20.77 -3.12
C LEU A 222 7.15 20.23 -3.24
N TYR A 223 7.59 19.53 -2.20
CA TYR A 223 8.92 18.94 -2.09
C TYR A 223 8.83 17.48 -1.66
N VAL A 224 9.77 16.66 -2.09
CA VAL A 224 9.93 15.28 -1.64
C VAL A 224 11.11 15.15 -0.69
N CYS A 225 10.94 14.39 0.40
CA CYS A 225 12.01 13.96 1.29
C CYS A 225 12.04 12.43 1.36
N PHE A 226 13.23 11.88 1.53
CA PHE A 226 13.49 10.46 1.62
C PHE A 226 13.84 10.07 3.05
N ARG A 227 13.43 8.89 3.47
CA ARG A 227 13.71 8.40 4.81
C ARG A 227 15.20 8.10 4.99
N GLU A 228 15.78 8.60 6.07
CA GLU A 228 17.18 8.36 6.47
C GLU A 228 17.29 7.59 7.78
N GLY A 229 16.19 7.46 8.50
CA GLY A 229 16.14 6.74 9.77
C GLY A 229 14.81 6.90 10.51
N PRO A 230 14.69 6.37 11.73
CA PRO A 230 13.51 6.59 12.55
C PRO A 230 13.33 8.09 12.83
N ASN A 231 12.23 8.67 12.36
CA ASN A 231 11.90 10.11 12.45
C ASN A 231 12.94 11.05 11.80
N LYS A 232 13.76 10.55 10.86
CA LYS A 232 14.77 11.34 10.14
C LYS A 232 14.55 11.28 8.64
N TRP A 233 14.61 12.47 8.00
CA TRP A 233 14.31 12.65 6.58
C TRP A 233 15.36 13.53 5.93
N SER A 234 15.62 13.27 4.66
CA SER A 234 16.53 14.06 3.84
C SER A 234 16.06 15.50 3.67
N SER A 235 16.94 16.35 3.17
CA SER A 235 16.60 17.71 2.73
C SER A 235 15.47 17.68 1.70
N PRO A 236 14.52 18.65 1.75
CA PRO A 236 13.43 18.77 0.78
C PRO A 236 13.93 19.00 -0.63
N LYS A 237 13.56 18.13 -1.57
CA LYS A 237 13.87 18.22 -2.98
C LYS A 237 12.62 18.66 -3.75
N HIS A 238 12.74 19.74 -4.53
CA HIS A 238 11.66 20.32 -5.32
C HIS A 238 11.09 19.32 -6.34
N LEU A 239 9.75 19.20 -6.44
CA LEU A 239 9.09 18.24 -7.35
C LEU A 239 9.12 18.62 -8.84
N GLY A 240 9.68 19.77 -9.17
CA GLY A 240 9.79 20.24 -10.56
C GLY A 240 8.68 21.20 -10.98
N ASN A 241 8.93 21.94 -12.07
CA ASN A 241 8.07 23.04 -12.53
C ASN A 241 6.76 22.58 -13.19
N ILE A 242 6.57 21.30 -13.43
CA ILE A 242 5.30 20.74 -13.94
C ILE A 242 4.25 20.76 -12.84
N ILE A 243 4.66 20.41 -11.61
CA ILE A 243 3.78 20.46 -10.43
C ILE A 243 3.78 21.86 -9.85
N ASN A 244 4.97 22.36 -9.45
CA ASN A 244 5.12 23.64 -8.81
C ASN A 244 5.04 24.75 -9.87
N SER A 245 4.03 25.60 -9.73
CA SER A 245 3.71 26.65 -10.69
C SER A 245 4.10 28.05 -10.15
N ALA A 246 3.54 29.11 -10.69
CA ALA A 246 3.67 30.45 -10.13
C ALA A 246 2.65 30.71 -9.00
N TYR A 247 1.82 29.73 -8.69
CA TYR A 247 0.73 29.77 -7.74
C TYR A 247 1.02 28.84 -6.55
N ARG A 248 0.07 28.73 -5.62
CA ARG A 248 0.21 27.86 -4.45
C ARG A 248 -0.05 26.41 -4.81
N GLU A 249 0.82 25.52 -4.39
CA GLU A 249 0.60 24.09 -4.36
C GLU A 249 0.66 23.61 -2.90
N THR A 250 -0.44 23.05 -2.41
CA THR A 250 -0.60 22.71 -0.99
C THR A 250 -1.29 21.36 -0.80
N THR A 251 -1.32 20.90 0.43
CA THR A 251 -2.09 19.73 0.88
C THR A 251 -1.92 18.50 0.00
N PRO A 252 -0.68 18.02 -0.19
CA PRO A 252 -0.42 16.84 -1.01
C PRO A 252 -0.98 15.58 -0.37
N TYR A 253 -1.49 14.67 -1.21
CA TYR A 253 -1.77 13.29 -0.86
C TYR A 253 -1.20 12.36 -1.92
N LEU A 254 -0.37 11.40 -1.50
CA LEU A 254 0.25 10.41 -2.37
C LEU A 254 -0.53 9.09 -2.30
N SER A 255 -0.88 8.53 -3.47
CA SER A 255 -1.54 7.22 -3.53
C SER A 255 -0.66 6.11 -2.93
N GLU A 256 -1.29 5.01 -2.47
CA GLU A 256 -0.59 3.92 -1.79
C GLU A 256 0.49 3.23 -2.66
N ASP A 257 0.35 3.27 -3.99
CA ASP A 257 1.32 2.75 -4.95
C ASP A 257 2.42 3.76 -5.33
N ASN A 258 2.42 4.94 -4.70
CA ASN A 258 3.34 6.04 -4.97
C ASN A 258 3.29 6.57 -6.42
N SER A 259 2.22 6.30 -7.17
CA SER A 259 2.11 6.67 -8.58
C SER A 259 1.34 7.96 -8.82
N THR A 260 0.29 8.22 -8.01
CA THR A 260 -0.60 9.37 -8.17
C THR A 260 -0.44 10.35 -7.01
N LEU A 261 -0.24 11.61 -7.33
CA LEU A 261 -0.24 12.70 -6.36
C LEU A 261 -1.50 13.54 -6.56
N TYR A 262 -2.28 13.72 -5.49
CA TYR A 262 -3.35 14.69 -5.38
C TYR A 262 -2.80 15.89 -4.61
N PHE A 263 -3.21 17.09 -4.99
CA PHE A 263 -2.82 18.32 -4.29
C PHE A 263 -3.80 19.44 -4.60
N SER A 264 -3.82 20.47 -3.77
CA SER A 264 -4.62 21.67 -4.01
C SER A 264 -3.79 22.77 -4.61
N SER A 265 -4.38 23.52 -5.54
CA SER A 265 -3.73 24.68 -6.14
C SER A 265 -4.75 25.72 -6.58
N ASN A 266 -4.38 27.00 -6.47
CA ASN A 266 -5.13 28.12 -7.02
C ASN A 266 -4.62 28.55 -8.41
N ARG A 267 -4.00 27.62 -9.16
CA ARG A 267 -3.51 27.85 -10.51
C ARG A 267 -4.63 28.21 -11.49
N LEU A 268 -4.26 28.96 -12.54
CA LEU A 268 -5.22 29.32 -13.60
C LEU A 268 -5.84 28.07 -14.25
N GLY A 269 -7.14 28.17 -14.54
CA GLY A 269 -7.90 27.10 -15.18
C GLY A 269 -8.66 26.19 -14.22
N GLY A 270 -8.64 26.48 -12.93
CA GLY A 270 -9.53 25.89 -11.93
C GLY A 270 -10.98 26.37 -12.04
N LEU A 271 -11.84 25.89 -11.16
CA LEU A 271 -13.26 26.25 -11.07
C LEU A 271 -13.50 27.32 -10.00
N GLY A 272 -12.68 27.31 -8.93
CA GLY A 272 -12.84 28.16 -7.76
C GLY A 272 -11.59 28.89 -7.31
N GLY A 273 -11.41 28.99 -5.99
CA GLY A 273 -10.19 29.53 -5.38
C GLY A 273 -9.06 28.50 -5.41
N ASN A 274 -9.05 27.58 -4.45
CA ASN A 274 -8.21 26.40 -4.53
C ASN A 274 -9.04 25.26 -5.12
N ASP A 275 -8.43 24.49 -6.01
CA ASP A 275 -9.01 23.29 -6.60
C ASP A 275 -8.09 22.10 -6.39
N ILE A 276 -8.64 20.89 -6.36
CA ILE A 276 -7.90 19.63 -6.27
C ILE A 276 -7.49 19.18 -7.67
N TYR A 277 -6.20 18.91 -7.84
CA TYR A 277 -5.58 18.39 -9.04
C TYR A 277 -4.97 17.02 -8.78
N THR A 278 -4.80 16.24 -9.84
CA THR A 278 -4.04 14.99 -9.83
C THR A 278 -2.93 15.02 -10.86
N THR A 279 -1.83 14.30 -10.58
CA THR A 279 -0.74 14.07 -11.53
C THR A 279 -0.15 12.69 -11.32
N GLN A 280 0.45 12.12 -12.37
CA GLN A 280 1.10 10.81 -12.35
C GLN A 280 2.61 10.96 -12.32
N ARG A 281 3.27 10.21 -11.42
CA ARG A 281 4.72 10.12 -11.39
C ARG A 281 5.21 9.28 -12.57
N LEU A 282 6.17 9.81 -13.33
CA LEU A 282 6.65 9.19 -14.57
C LEU A 282 7.97 8.43 -14.40
N ASP A 283 8.74 8.71 -13.35
CA ASP A 283 9.99 8.01 -13.07
C ASP A 283 10.35 7.97 -11.58
N SER A 284 11.48 7.36 -11.25
CA SER A 284 11.98 7.24 -9.89
C SER A 284 12.69 8.48 -9.35
N THR A 285 12.90 9.51 -10.14
CA THR A 285 13.61 10.73 -9.71
C THR A 285 12.76 11.67 -8.87
N TRP A 286 11.44 11.50 -8.88
CA TRP A 286 10.44 12.39 -8.27
C TRP A 286 10.37 13.79 -8.86
N GLN A 287 11.03 14.02 -10.01
CA GLN A 287 11.03 15.30 -10.71
C GLN A 287 10.26 15.29 -12.03
N LYS A 288 9.88 14.09 -12.50
CA LYS A 288 9.10 13.94 -13.73
C LYS A 288 7.69 13.47 -13.41
N TRP A 289 6.76 14.33 -13.75
CA TRP A 289 5.34 14.14 -13.52
C TRP A 289 4.55 14.46 -14.78
N SER A 290 3.38 13.87 -14.93
CA SER A 290 2.44 14.29 -15.98
C SER A 290 1.93 15.71 -15.70
N PRO A 291 1.45 16.45 -16.71
CA PRO A 291 0.74 17.69 -16.45
C PRO A 291 -0.43 17.47 -15.47
N PRO A 292 -0.58 18.32 -14.43
CA PRO A 292 -1.68 18.22 -13.50
C PRO A 292 -3.05 18.34 -14.18
N VAL A 293 -3.98 17.48 -13.77
CA VAL A 293 -5.35 17.44 -14.29
C VAL A 293 -6.31 17.83 -13.17
N LEU A 294 -7.22 18.76 -13.46
CA LEU A 294 -8.31 19.15 -12.55
C LEU A 294 -9.22 17.94 -12.30
N VAL A 295 -9.51 17.64 -11.04
CA VAL A 295 -10.39 16.50 -10.70
C VAL A 295 -11.83 16.71 -11.17
N GLY A 296 -12.30 17.94 -11.25
CA GLY A 296 -13.64 18.25 -11.76
C GLY A 296 -14.76 18.13 -10.71
N GLU A 297 -15.99 18.38 -11.16
CA GLU A 297 -17.20 18.23 -10.33
C GLU A 297 -17.52 16.75 -10.06
N PRO A 298 -18.13 16.42 -8.93
CA PRO A 298 -18.64 17.29 -7.86
C PRO A 298 -17.59 17.63 -6.79
N ILE A 299 -16.33 17.19 -6.97
CA ILE A 299 -15.25 17.40 -6.00
C ILE A 299 -14.90 18.89 -5.98
N ASN A 300 -14.41 19.42 -7.10
CA ASN A 300 -14.14 20.84 -7.24
C ASN A 300 -15.42 21.61 -7.55
N SER A 301 -15.47 22.86 -7.10
CA SER A 301 -16.60 23.78 -7.28
C SER A 301 -16.11 25.22 -7.49
N LYS A 302 -16.99 26.19 -7.45
CA LYS A 302 -16.62 27.61 -7.49
C LYS A 302 -16.03 28.15 -6.18
N TYR A 303 -15.88 27.32 -5.17
CA TYR A 303 -15.35 27.66 -3.84
C TYR A 303 -13.91 27.18 -3.68
N ASP A 304 -13.44 27.08 -2.44
CA ASP A 304 -12.13 26.52 -2.10
C ASP A 304 -12.26 25.04 -1.77
N GLU A 305 -11.56 24.18 -2.49
CA GLU A 305 -11.41 22.76 -2.18
C GLU A 305 -9.95 22.44 -1.86
N SER A 306 -9.74 21.68 -0.78
CA SER A 306 -8.39 21.38 -0.29
C SER A 306 -8.32 20.07 0.49
N GLN A 307 -7.10 19.66 0.84
CA GLN A 307 -6.81 18.55 1.74
C GLN A 307 -7.42 17.22 1.26
N PRO A 308 -7.18 16.82 0.00
CA PRO A 308 -7.65 15.55 -0.50
C PRO A 308 -6.97 14.41 0.22
N TYR A 309 -7.73 13.38 0.59
CA TYR A 309 -7.20 12.13 1.11
C TYR A 309 -8.04 10.95 0.63
N PHE A 310 -7.47 10.11 -0.22
CA PHE A 310 -8.16 8.92 -0.71
C PHE A 310 -7.93 7.74 0.24
N ASN A 311 -9.00 7.16 0.74
CA ASN A 311 -8.96 5.95 1.54
C ASN A 311 -9.34 4.73 0.69
N MET A 312 -8.36 3.90 0.37
CA MET A 312 -8.57 2.73 -0.47
C MET A 312 -9.48 1.68 0.17
N THR A 313 -9.44 1.54 1.51
CA THR A 313 -10.27 0.57 2.23
C THR A 313 -11.75 0.86 2.08
N SER A 314 -12.15 2.12 2.15
CA SER A 314 -13.54 2.54 1.98
C SER A 314 -13.92 2.94 0.56
N GLY A 315 -12.93 3.27 -0.29
CA GLY A 315 -13.13 3.76 -1.65
C GLY A 315 -13.55 5.23 -1.73
N TYR A 316 -13.49 5.96 -0.61
CA TYR A 316 -13.83 7.37 -0.56
C TYR A 316 -12.61 8.28 -0.69
N LEU A 317 -12.74 9.32 -1.50
CA LEU A 317 -11.90 10.51 -1.44
C LEU A 317 -12.55 11.48 -0.46
N TYR A 318 -11.86 11.81 0.62
CA TYR A 318 -12.22 12.85 1.58
C TYR A 318 -11.54 14.16 1.19
N PHE A 319 -12.19 15.28 1.44
CA PHE A 319 -11.62 16.60 1.18
C PHE A 319 -12.39 17.67 1.96
N CYS A 320 -11.77 18.84 2.09
CA CYS A 320 -12.41 20.01 2.66
C CYS A 320 -12.95 20.93 1.58
N SER A 321 -14.11 21.54 1.81
CA SER A 321 -14.70 22.55 0.93
C SER A 321 -15.38 23.64 1.73
N LYS A 322 -15.29 24.88 1.22
CA LYS A 322 -15.99 26.05 1.79
C LYS A 322 -17.32 26.34 1.12
N ARG A 323 -17.93 25.37 0.43
CA ARG A 323 -19.20 25.56 -0.30
C ARG A 323 -20.39 25.93 0.58
N ASP A 324 -20.32 25.60 1.87
CA ASP A 324 -21.35 25.91 2.86
C ASP A 324 -20.97 27.08 3.79
N GLY A 325 -19.90 27.83 3.47
CA GLY A 325 -19.41 28.99 4.21
C GLY A 325 -18.17 28.72 5.03
N ASN A 326 -18.23 27.81 6.00
CA ASN A 326 -17.06 27.31 6.73
C ASN A 326 -16.34 26.20 5.94
N SER A 327 -15.16 25.82 6.40
CA SER A 327 -14.50 24.64 5.87
C SER A 327 -15.16 23.40 6.48
N ASP A 328 -15.85 22.63 5.67
CA ASP A 328 -16.51 21.38 6.04
C ASP A 328 -15.83 20.19 5.33
N ILE A 329 -15.93 19.02 5.93
CA ILE A 329 -15.40 17.77 5.35
C ILE A 329 -16.50 17.12 4.50
N PHE A 330 -16.13 16.86 3.26
CA PHE A 330 -16.93 16.10 2.29
C PHE A 330 -16.22 14.82 1.89
N ARG A 331 -16.99 13.89 1.34
CA ARG A 331 -16.44 12.69 0.70
C ARG A 331 -17.17 12.36 -0.58
N VAL A 332 -16.45 11.72 -1.50
CA VAL A 332 -17.01 11.18 -2.75
C VAL A 332 -16.46 9.77 -2.93
N ARG A 333 -17.31 8.80 -3.20
CA ARG A 333 -16.85 7.46 -3.51
C ARG A 333 -16.32 7.42 -4.95
N ILE A 334 -15.02 7.18 -5.11
CA ILE A 334 -14.35 7.13 -6.43
C ILE A 334 -13.85 5.73 -6.78
N ALA A 335 -13.88 4.79 -5.84
CA ALA A 335 -13.51 3.40 -6.05
C ALA A 335 -14.33 2.46 -5.18
N PRO A 336 -14.49 1.16 -5.55
CA PRO A 336 -15.13 0.19 -4.67
C PRO A 336 -14.30 0.01 -3.38
N PRO A 337 -14.96 -0.35 -2.26
CA PRO A 337 -14.25 -0.71 -1.03
C PRO A 337 -13.33 -1.89 -1.28
N GLN A 338 -12.20 -1.92 -0.61
CA GLN A 338 -11.28 -3.06 -0.70
C GLN A 338 -11.96 -4.37 -0.32
N ALA A 339 -11.80 -5.38 -1.17
CA ALA A 339 -12.18 -6.73 -0.83
C ALA A 339 -11.22 -7.31 0.23
N THR A 340 -11.76 -8.02 1.20
CA THR A 340 -10.98 -8.87 2.12
C THR A 340 -10.54 -10.17 1.45
N GLU A 341 -11.22 -10.53 0.37
CA GLU A 341 -10.97 -11.72 -0.45
C GLU A 341 -10.99 -11.33 -1.93
N TYR A 342 -10.17 -12.01 -2.72
CA TYR A 342 -10.16 -11.93 -4.18
C TYR A 342 -10.74 -13.22 -4.76
N GLU A 343 -11.48 -13.10 -5.85
CA GLU A 343 -11.94 -14.24 -6.64
C GLU A 343 -10.96 -14.44 -7.81
N ILE A 344 -10.30 -15.60 -7.83
CA ILE A 344 -9.50 -16.04 -8.98
C ILE A 344 -10.44 -16.70 -9.97
N ILE A 345 -10.55 -16.12 -11.14
CA ILE A 345 -11.26 -16.71 -12.29
C ILE A 345 -10.20 -17.31 -13.19
N GLY A 346 -10.12 -18.63 -13.19
CA GLY A 346 -9.05 -19.34 -13.88
C GLY A 346 -9.54 -20.15 -15.07
N ARG A 347 -8.62 -20.38 -16.01
CA ARG A 347 -8.82 -21.27 -17.14
C ARG A 347 -7.68 -22.27 -17.21
N ILE A 348 -7.99 -23.53 -17.58
CA ILE A 348 -6.99 -24.53 -17.92
C ILE A 348 -6.92 -24.61 -19.43
N VAL A 349 -5.76 -24.32 -19.97
CA VAL A 349 -5.57 -24.17 -21.42
C VAL A 349 -4.48 -25.14 -21.90
N ASN A 350 -4.77 -25.89 -22.94
CA ASN A 350 -3.77 -26.65 -23.67
C ASN A 350 -2.85 -25.68 -24.41
N ARG A 351 -1.57 -25.63 -24.03
CA ARG A 351 -0.60 -24.68 -24.58
C ARG A 351 -0.42 -24.82 -26.10
N SER A 352 -0.57 -26.03 -26.64
CA SER A 352 -0.34 -26.30 -28.06
C SER A 352 -1.55 -25.92 -28.94
N THR A 353 -2.80 -26.13 -28.44
CA THR A 353 -4.01 -25.87 -29.21
C THR A 353 -4.72 -24.59 -28.81
N ASN A 354 -4.36 -24.01 -27.68
CA ASN A 354 -5.01 -22.87 -27.04
C ASN A 354 -6.49 -23.09 -26.67
N GLU A 355 -6.90 -24.37 -26.56
CA GLU A 355 -8.25 -24.76 -26.17
C GLU A 355 -8.35 -25.01 -24.68
N LEU A 356 -9.56 -24.83 -24.13
CA LEU A 356 -9.86 -25.19 -22.74
C LEU A 356 -9.74 -26.70 -22.53
N VAL A 357 -9.39 -27.12 -21.34
CA VAL A 357 -9.22 -28.52 -20.93
C VAL A 357 -10.28 -28.89 -19.89
N PRO A 358 -11.47 -29.32 -20.29
CA PRO A 358 -12.53 -29.72 -19.40
C PRO A 358 -12.15 -30.94 -18.57
N GLY A 359 -12.57 -30.95 -17.29
CA GLY A 359 -12.28 -32.02 -16.35
C GLY A 359 -10.90 -32.00 -15.73
N ALA A 360 -10.08 -30.98 -16.00
CA ALA A 360 -8.79 -30.81 -15.31
C ALA A 360 -8.98 -30.57 -13.81
N ILE A 361 -8.05 -31.09 -13.03
CA ILE A 361 -8.03 -30.92 -11.57
C ILE A 361 -7.07 -29.79 -11.24
N ILE A 362 -7.54 -28.76 -10.55
CA ILE A 362 -6.74 -27.71 -9.97
C ILE A 362 -6.45 -28.06 -8.53
N THR A 363 -5.18 -28.14 -8.20
CA THR A 363 -4.70 -28.23 -6.82
C THR A 363 -4.21 -26.84 -6.43
N TYR A 364 -4.66 -26.31 -5.29
CA TYR A 364 -4.16 -25.04 -4.80
C TYR A 364 -3.83 -25.11 -3.31
N ASN A 365 -2.77 -24.41 -2.94
CA ASN A 365 -2.24 -24.37 -1.59
C ASN A 365 -2.01 -22.93 -1.15
N MET A 366 -2.68 -22.52 -0.08
CA MET A 366 -2.47 -21.22 0.57
C MET A 366 -1.32 -21.34 1.56
N GLU A 367 -0.49 -20.32 1.65
CA GLU A 367 0.60 -20.26 2.63
C GLU A 367 0.08 -20.60 4.05
N LYS A 368 0.64 -21.62 4.69
CA LYS A 368 0.21 -22.19 5.98
C LYS A 368 -1.16 -22.90 5.99
N GLY A 369 -1.69 -23.28 4.84
CA GLY A 369 -3.00 -23.93 4.72
C GLY A 369 -2.95 -25.38 4.25
N VAL A 370 -4.11 -26.02 4.27
CA VAL A 370 -4.31 -27.38 3.72
C VAL A 370 -4.38 -27.28 2.19
N GLN A 371 -3.84 -28.29 1.51
CA GLN A 371 -3.97 -28.43 0.06
C GLN A 371 -5.44 -28.71 -0.30
N ASN A 372 -5.97 -27.91 -1.21
CA ASN A 372 -7.33 -28.02 -1.73
C ASN A 372 -7.33 -28.48 -3.18
N GLN A 373 -8.43 -29.11 -3.61
CA GLN A 373 -8.62 -29.54 -5.01
C GLN A 373 -10.01 -29.20 -5.50
N ILE A 374 -10.11 -28.77 -6.75
CA ILE A 374 -11.37 -28.57 -7.47
C ILE A 374 -11.25 -29.14 -8.88
N ILE A 375 -12.38 -29.47 -9.49
CA ILE A 375 -12.45 -29.95 -10.87
C ILE A 375 -13.00 -28.82 -11.75
N ALA A 376 -12.25 -28.45 -12.77
CA ALA A 376 -12.67 -27.52 -13.80
C ALA A 376 -13.52 -28.27 -14.84
N THR A 377 -14.81 -28.46 -14.60
CA THR A 377 -15.70 -29.29 -15.42
C THR A 377 -15.80 -28.82 -16.87
N ASP A 378 -15.72 -27.52 -17.09
CA ASP A 378 -15.72 -26.86 -18.41
C ASP A 378 -14.35 -26.29 -18.82
N GLY A 379 -13.30 -26.60 -18.03
CA GLY A 379 -11.97 -26.03 -18.21
C GLY A 379 -11.78 -24.68 -17.52
N THR A 380 -12.79 -24.20 -16.75
CA THR A 380 -12.71 -22.97 -15.97
C THR A 380 -12.87 -23.25 -14.47
N PHE A 381 -12.40 -22.31 -13.63
CA PHE A 381 -12.57 -22.43 -12.18
C PHE A 381 -12.70 -21.05 -11.52
N ARG A 382 -13.32 -21.04 -10.33
CA ARG A 382 -13.42 -19.87 -9.47
C ARG A 382 -13.01 -20.23 -8.05
N ILE A 383 -12.07 -19.48 -7.48
CA ILE A 383 -11.53 -19.73 -6.14
C ILE A 383 -11.41 -18.39 -5.41
N LYS A 384 -11.96 -18.30 -4.20
CA LYS A 384 -11.74 -17.17 -3.32
C LYS A 384 -10.47 -17.37 -2.53
N ILE A 385 -9.58 -16.38 -2.54
CA ILE A 385 -8.34 -16.36 -1.78
C ILE A 385 -8.27 -15.10 -0.91
N PRO A 386 -7.80 -15.22 0.35
CA PRO A 386 -7.63 -14.07 1.22
C PRO A 386 -6.57 -13.10 0.67
N LYS A 387 -6.78 -11.82 0.90
CA LYS A 387 -5.84 -10.76 0.55
C LYS A 387 -4.47 -10.98 1.22
N GLY A 388 -3.40 -10.80 0.46
CA GLY A 388 -2.02 -10.87 0.96
C GLY A 388 -1.52 -12.27 1.26
N VAL A 389 -2.27 -13.31 0.91
CA VAL A 389 -1.87 -14.72 1.08
C VAL A 389 -1.30 -15.25 -0.25
N LYS A 390 -0.05 -15.69 -0.20
CA LYS A 390 0.56 -16.40 -1.32
C LYS A 390 -0.17 -17.71 -1.57
N THR A 391 -0.68 -17.92 -2.78
CA THR A 391 -1.39 -19.14 -3.18
C THR A 391 -0.73 -19.75 -4.39
N THR A 392 -0.34 -21.00 -4.29
CA THR A 392 0.25 -21.78 -5.38
C THR A 392 -0.84 -22.60 -6.05
N PHE A 393 -0.99 -22.45 -7.34
CA PHE A 393 -1.94 -23.20 -8.17
C PHE A 393 -1.18 -24.20 -9.05
N ALA A 394 -1.71 -25.40 -9.21
CA ALA A 394 -1.19 -26.41 -10.12
C ALA A 394 -2.34 -27.05 -10.90
N ALA A 395 -2.22 -27.09 -12.22
CA ALA A 395 -3.14 -27.83 -13.09
C ALA A 395 -2.72 -29.30 -13.18
N ASN A 396 -3.66 -30.23 -13.16
CA ASN A 396 -3.44 -31.65 -13.35
C ASN A 396 -4.49 -32.20 -14.33
N TYR A 397 -4.04 -32.84 -15.38
CA TYR A 397 -4.91 -33.54 -16.33
C TYR A 397 -4.24 -34.82 -16.81
N PRO A 398 -4.94 -35.96 -16.89
CA PRO A 398 -4.33 -37.23 -17.31
C PRO A 398 -3.65 -37.12 -18.68
N GLY A 399 -2.39 -37.54 -18.76
CA GLY A 399 -1.61 -37.46 -19.99
C GLY A 399 -0.98 -36.11 -20.31
N TYR A 400 -1.11 -35.12 -19.42
CA TYR A 400 -0.53 -33.78 -19.58
C TYR A 400 0.34 -33.39 -18.39
N ALA A 401 1.41 -32.67 -18.67
CA ALA A 401 2.19 -31.95 -17.68
C ALA A 401 1.55 -30.58 -17.41
N GLY A 402 1.19 -30.30 -16.18
CA GLY A 402 0.54 -29.04 -15.81
C GLY A 402 1.48 -28.01 -15.25
N GLU A 403 1.21 -26.75 -15.56
CA GLU A 403 1.92 -25.59 -15.04
C GLU A 403 1.64 -25.41 -13.54
N ILE A 404 2.66 -24.92 -12.82
CA ILE A 404 2.53 -24.44 -11.43
C ILE A 404 2.71 -22.94 -11.44
N LYS A 405 1.83 -22.25 -10.75
CA LYS A 405 1.86 -20.78 -10.70
C LYS A 405 1.61 -20.25 -9.30
N ASP A 406 2.54 -19.42 -8.85
CA ASP A 406 2.38 -18.68 -7.59
C ASP A 406 1.63 -17.38 -7.85
N VAL A 407 0.57 -17.16 -7.11
CA VAL A 407 -0.22 -15.93 -7.11
C VAL A 407 -0.10 -15.29 -5.74
N LEU A 408 0.48 -14.10 -5.70
CA LEU A 408 0.47 -13.25 -4.53
C LEU A 408 -0.23 -11.96 -4.91
N LEU A 409 -1.48 -11.82 -4.48
CA LEU A 409 -2.22 -10.58 -4.66
C LEU A 409 -1.72 -9.60 -3.61
N ARG A 410 -0.75 -8.78 -4.01
CA ARG A 410 -0.21 -7.69 -3.20
C ARG A 410 -1.29 -6.65 -2.94
N ARG A 411 -1.07 -5.78 -1.96
CA ARG A 411 -1.95 -4.66 -1.60
C ARG A 411 -2.26 -3.71 -2.78
N ASP A 412 -1.52 -3.79 -3.85
CA ASP A 412 -1.54 -2.85 -4.98
C ASP A 412 -2.66 -3.13 -6.02
N TYR A 413 -3.38 -4.27 -5.94
CA TYR A 413 -4.46 -4.65 -6.85
C TYR A 413 -5.85 -4.45 -6.25
N TYR A 414 -6.09 -3.33 -5.64
CA TYR A 414 -7.25 -3.08 -4.79
C TYR A 414 -8.56 -2.88 -5.52
N PHE A 415 -8.53 -2.54 -6.82
CA PHE A 415 -9.72 -2.16 -7.56
C PHE A 415 -10.48 -3.35 -8.16
N PHE A 416 -9.85 -4.52 -8.29
CA PHE A 416 -10.45 -5.69 -8.91
C PHE A 416 -10.60 -6.82 -7.91
N ARG A 417 -11.86 -7.16 -7.57
CA ARG A 417 -12.14 -8.38 -6.78
C ARG A 417 -11.84 -9.64 -7.58
N GLU A 418 -11.96 -9.57 -8.90
CA GLU A 418 -11.72 -10.66 -9.83
C GLU A 418 -10.31 -10.55 -10.40
N GLN A 419 -9.59 -11.66 -10.38
CA GLN A 419 -8.27 -11.79 -10.98
C GLN A 419 -8.28 -12.97 -11.94
N TYR A 420 -7.76 -12.77 -13.13
CA TYR A 420 -7.74 -13.79 -14.17
C TYR A 420 -6.44 -14.58 -14.14
N LEU A 421 -6.54 -15.91 -14.23
CA LEU A 421 -5.40 -16.82 -14.16
C LEU A 421 -5.52 -17.93 -15.21
N ASP A 422 -4.67 -17.93 -16.21
CA ASP A 422 -4.52 -19.07 -17.12
C ASP A 422 -3.44 -20.01 -16.57
N LEU A 423 -3.79 -21.29 -16.43
CA LEU A 423 -2.88 -22.38 -16.15
C LEU A 423 -2.76 -23.25 -17.39
N TYR A 424 -1.54 -23.44 -17.85
CA TYR A 424 -1.32 -24.21 -19.05
C TYR A 424 -1.03 -25.68 -18.73
N VAL A 425 -1.48 -26.55 -19.63
CA VAL A 425 -1.11 -27.97 -19.66
C VAL A 425 -0.50 -28.31 -21.00
N ASP A 426 0.55 -29.12 -20.98
CA ASP A 426 1.27 -29.58 -22.16
C ASP A 426 1.10 -31.10 -22.30
N LEU A 427 0.78 -31.58 -23.49
CA LEU A 427 0.68 -33.01 -23.73
C LEU A 427 2.01 -33.68 -23.37
N MET A 428 1.96 -34.67 -22.48
CA MET A 428 3.15 -35.42 -22.11
C MET A 428 3.70 -36.17 -23.34
N ARG A 429 4.97 -35.98 -23.59
CA ARG A 429 5.72 -36.67 -24.65
C ARG A 429 6.97 -37.27 -24.05
N VAL A 430 7.49 -38.32 -24.67
CA VAL A 430 8.84 -38.80 -24.36
C VAL A 430 9.81 -37.65 -24.59
N ASP A 431 10.80 -37.52 -23.71
CA ASP A 431 11.76 -36.42 -23.60
C ASP A 431 11.16 -35.04 -23.14
N ALA A 432 9.86 -34.96 -22.85
CA ALA A 432 9.31 -33.77 -22.22
C ALA A 432 9.79 -33.65 -20.77
N LYS A 433 10.12 -32.44 -20.37
CA LYS A 433 10.44 -32.07 -18.98
C LYS A 433 9.15 -31.96 -18.16
N ILE A 434 9.12 -32.59 -17.00
CA ILE A 434 8.13 -32.32 -15.96
C ILE A 434 8.61 -31.11 -15.18
N GLU A 435 7.89 -30.01 -15.23
CA GLU A 435 8.24 -28.82 -14.47
C GLU A 435 8.17 -29.10 -12.96
N LEU A 436 9.27 -28.81 -12.26
CA LEU A 436 9.39 -28.95 -10.82
C LEU A 436 9.74 -27.60 -10.20
N SER A 437 9.10 -27.28 -9.09
CA SER A 437 9.61 -26.24 -8.19
C SER A 437 10.99 -26.63 -7.66
N PRO A 438 11.83 -25.67 -7.27
CA PRO A 438 13.18 -25.98 -6.79
C PRO A 438 13.19 -27.01 -5.66
N ILE A 439 14.02 -28.05 -5.82
CA ILE A 439 14.29 -29.04 -4.78
C ILE A 439 15.53 -28.60 -4.02
N PHE A 440 15.36 -28.32 -2.74
CA PHE A 440 16.42 -27.82 -1.88
C PHE A 440 17.11 -28.96 -1.12
N PHE A 441 18.44 -28.83 -0.99
CA PHE A 441 19.28 -29.78 -0.28
C PHE A 441 20.09 -29.07 0.81
N LYS A 442 20.41 -29.77 1.87
CA LYS A 442 21.39 -29.27 2.84
C LYS A 442 22.72 -28.99 2.12
N GLN A 443 23.35 -27.86 2.43
CA GLN A 443 24.55 -27.36 1.74
C GLN A 443 25.61 -28.46 1.60
N SER A 444 26.16 -28.61 0.40
CA SER A 444 27.19 -29.59 0.03
C SER A 444 26.83 -31.07 0.31
N THR A 445 25.55 -31.39 0.42
CA THR A 445 25.03 -32.74 0.62
C THR A 445 23.90 -33.08 -0.34
N ALA A 446 23.46 -34.36 -0.30
CA ALA A 446 22.28 -34.85 -1.00
C ALA A 446 21.06 -35.04 -0.06
N ILE A 447 21.07 -34.45 1.13
CA ILE A 447 19.96 -34.50 2.08
C ILE A 447 18.92 -33.52 1.65
N ILE A 448 17.73 -34.00 1.29
CA ILE A 448 16.57 -33.15 0.87
C ILE A 448 16.03 -32.43 2.10
N LEU A 449 15.77 -31.12 1.95
CA LEU A 449 15.13 -30.31 2.98
C LEU A 449 13.61 -30.49 2.97
N GLU A 450 12.98 -30.38 4.13
CA GLU A 450 11.53 -30.62 4.33
C GLU A 450 10.65 -29.72 3.47
N GLU A 451 11.10 -28.51 3.18
CA GLU A 451 10.42 -27.55 2.30
C GLU A 451 10.25 -28.05 0.85
N SER A 452 11.01 -29.09 0.44
CA SER A 452 10.90 -29.73 -0.88
C SER A 452 9.90 -30.89 -0.92
N PHE A 453 9.45 -31.39 0.23
CA PHE A 453 8.56 -32.56 0.26
C PHE A 453 7.22 -32.35 -0.45
N PRO A 454 6.56 -31.18 -0.36
CA PRO A 454 5.32 -30.98 -1.10
C PRO A 454 5.48 -31.14 -2.62
N GLU A 455 6.60 -30.68 -3.18
CA GLU A 455 6.88 -30.82 -4.61
C GLU A 455 7.21 -32.27 -5.00
N LEU A 456 7.94 -32.97 -4.18
CA LEU A 456 8.22 -34.40 -4.38
C LEU A 456 6.95 -35.25 -4.22
N ASP A 457 6.03 -34.90 -3.35
CA ASP A 457 4.73 -35.53 -3.23
C ASP A 457 3.87 -35.27 -4.47
N ARG A 458 3.95 -34.07 -5.06
CA ARG A 458 3.31 -33.77 -6.34
C ARG A 458 3.86 -34.64 -7.48
N LEU A 459 5.18 -34.78 -7.59
CA LEU A 459 5.81 -35.65 -8.58
C LEU A 459 5.41 -37.13 -8.34
N PHE A 460 5.39 -37.57 -7.09
CA PHE A 460 4.89 -38.89 -6.73
C PHE A 460 3.45 -39.10 -7.23
N MET A 461 2.53 -38.16 -6.97
CA MET A 461 1.14 -38.27 -7.41
C MET A 461 1.00 -38.31 -8.95
N THR A 462 1.84 -37.58 -9.66
CA THR A 462 1.90 -37.61 -11.13
C THR A 462 2.29 -38.98 -11.63
N LEU A 463 3.35 -39.59 -11.06
CA LEU A 463 3.81 -40.93 -11.43
C LEU A 463 2.85 -42.04 -11.00
N ALA A 464 2.19 -41.89 -9.85
CA ALA A 464 1.21 -42.85 -9.34
C ALA A 464 -0.06 -42.90 -10.22
N LYS A 465 -0.50 -41.75 -10.72
CA LYS A 465 -1.64 -41.64 -11.64
C LYS A 465 -1.32 -42.10 -13.08
N SER A 466 -0.03 -42.26 -13.42
CA SER A 466 0.42 -42.67 -14.75
C SER A 466 1.31 -43.95 -14.65
N PRO A 467 0.73 -45.16 -14.44
CA PRO A 467 1.47 -46.37 -14.15
C PRO A 467 2.49 -46.78 -15.24
N GLY A 468 2.26 -46.42 -16.50
CA GLY A 468 3.14 -46.65 -17.64
C GLY A 468 4.33 -45.70 -17.74
N MET A 469 4.25 -44.54 -17.07
CA MET A 469 5.27 -43.49 -17.20
C MET A 469 6.57 -43.86 -16.51
N HIS A 470 7.66 -43.73 -17.25
CA HIS A 470 9.03 -43.82 -16.73
C HIS A 470 9.68 -42.43 -16.82
N VAL A 471 10.54 -42.13 -15.87
CA VAL A 471 11.20 -40.83 -15.81
C VAL A 471 12.69 -40.95 -15.57
N ARG A 472 13.42 -39.93 -16.00
CA ARG A 472 14.85 -39.73 -15.69
C ARG A 472 14.97 -38.44 -14.86
N ILE A 473 15.56 -38.58 -13.69
CA ILE A 473 15.87 -37.47 -12.79
C ILE A 473 17.32 -37.03 -13.02
N GLU A 474 17.52 -35.78 -13.36
CA GLU A 474 18.84 -35.20 -13.65
C GLU A 474 19.25 -34.23 -12.56
N GLY A 475 20.40 -34.45 -11.93
CA GLY A 475 20.99 -33.54 -10.97
C GLY A 475 22.03 -32.64 -11.63
N HIS A 476 21.99 -31.34 -11.30
CA HIS A 476 22.90 -30.30 -11.78
C HIS A 476 23.58 -29.59 -10.63
N THR A 477 24.78 -29.05 -10.87
CA THR A 477 25.51 -28.18 -9.95
C THR A 477 25.90 -26.88 -10.65
N ASP A 478 26.39 -25.94 -9.87
CA ASP A 478 27.20 -24.84 -10.38
C ASP A 478 28.61 -25.32 -10.75
N ASN A 479 29.47 -24.36 -11.12
CA ASN A 479 30.86 -24.65 -11.56
C ASN A 479 31.90 -24.54 -10.44
N ILE A 480 31.51 -24.45 -9.17
CA ILE A 480 32.45 -24.27 -8.06
C ILE A 480 32.84 -25.63 -7.46
N GLY A 481 34.03 -26.08 -7.72
CA GLY A 481 34.61 -27.34 -7.21
C GLY A 481 35.26 -28.18 -8.28
N LYS A 482 35.78 -29.36 -7.89
CA LYS A 482 36.36 -30.32 -8.84
C LYS A 482 35.23 -31.02 -9.62
N ALA A 483 35.41 -31.17 -10.92
CA ALA A 483 34.38 -31.72 -11.80
C ALA A 483 33.87 -33.09 -11.35
N GLU A 484 34.76 -33.97 -10.87
CA GLU A 484 34.43 -35.32 -10.38
C GLU A 484 33.52 -35.24 -9.13
N ASP A 485 33.82 -34.35 -8.17
CA ASP A 485 33.04 -34.16 -6.95
C ASP A 485 31.65 -33.55 -7.27
N LEU A 486 31.58 -32.63 -8.24
CA LEU A 486 30.33 -32.04 -8.70
C LEU A 486 29.43 -33.06 -9.40
N ILE A 487 29.98 -33.92 -10.24
CA ILE A 487 29.24 -35.03 -10.86
C ILE A 487 28.75 -36.01 -9.80
N ARG A 488 29.61 -36.41 -8.84
CA ARG A 488 29.21 -37.27 -7.74
C ARG A 488 28.06 -36.65 -6.92
N LEU A 489 28.19 -35.40 -6.47
CA LEU A 489 27.17 -34.71 -5.69
C LEU A 489 25.83 -34.62 -6.44
N SER A 490 25.87 -34.30 -7.73
CA SER A 490 24.65 -34.22 -8.55
C SER A 490 23.99 -35.59 -8.72
N THR A 491 24.77 -36.66 -8.86
CA THR A 491 24.27 -38.03 -8.91
C THR A 491 23.60 -38.42 -7.58
N GLU A 492 24.27 -38.15 -6.46
CA GLU A 492 23.72 -38.43 -5.12
C GLU A 492 22.41 -37.67 -4.87
N ARG A 493 22.27 -36.43 -5.35
CA ARG A 493 21.03 -35.66 -5.26
C ARG A 493 19.90 -36.26 -6.10
N ALA A 494 20.17 -36.63 -7.35
CA ALA A 494 19.21 -37.34 -8.20
C ALA A 494 18.76 -38.67 -7.57
N GLU A 495 19.69 -39.43 -7.03
CA GLU A 495 19.40 -40.68 -6.32
C GLU A 495 18.59 -40.46 -5.02
N SER A 496 18.78 -39.36 -4.30
CA SER A 496 17.98 -39.05 -3.13
C SER A 496 16.52 -38.77 -3.49
N VAL A 497 16.27 -38.08 -4.60
CA VAL A 497 14.90 -37.87 -5.13
C VAL A 497 14.30 -39.21 -5.59
N LYS A 498 15.03 -40.05 -6.30
CA LYS A 498 14.62 -41.40 -6.68
C LYS A 498 14.23 -42.22 -5.44
N LYS A 499 15.09 -42.26 -4.43
CA LYS A 499 14.84 -42.99 -3.16
C LYS A 499 13.56 -42.48 -2.46
N PHE A 500 13.33 -41.20 -2.46
CA PHE A 500 12.08 -40.61 -1.91
C PHE A 500 10.86 -41.19 -2.63
N LEU A 501 10.82 -41.15 -3.97
CA LEU A 501 9.73 -41.65 -4.77
C LEU A 501 9.50 -43.15 -4.64
N VAL A 502 10.59 -43.94 -4.59
CA VAL A 502 10.53 -45.39 -4.38
C VAL A 502 9.98 -45.72 -2.98
N LYS A 503 10.41 -44.97 -1.94
CA LYS A 503 9.88 -45.12 -0.58
C LYS A 503 8.37 -44.82 -0.51
N LYS A 504 7.87 -43.93 -1.35
CA LYS A 504 6.45 -43.62 -1.50
C LYS A 504 5.65 -44.66 -2.29
N GLY A 505 6.32 -45.59 -2.99
CA GLY A 505 5.67 -46.71 -3.69
C GLY A 505 5.78 -46.73 -5.20
N ILE A 506 6.59 -45.84 -5.83
CA ILE A 506 6.89 -45.94 -7.25
C ILE A 506 7.92 -47.06 -7.48
N ALA A 507 7.64 -47.93 -8.45
CA ALA A 507 8.58 -49.00 -8.80
C ALA A 507 9.95 -48.45 -9.24
N GLU A 508 11.03 -48.94 -8.68
CA GLU A 508 12.39 -48.45 -8.94
C GLU A 508 12.76 -48.49 -10.43
N SER A 509 12.29 -49.52 -11.15
CA SER A 509 12.52 -49.70 -12.59
C SER A 509 11.93 -48.55 -13.44
N ARG A 510 11.04 -47.76 -12.89
CA ARG A 510 10.41 -46.61 -13.57
C ARG A 510 11.21 -45.31 -13.44
N ILE A 511 12.27 -45.29 -12.62
CA ILE A 511 13.03 -44.09 -12.31
C ILE A 511 14.51 -44.30 -12.57
N ALA A 512 15.04 -43.60 -13.57
CA ALA A 512 16.49 -43.47 -13.74
C ALA A 512 16.98 -42.20 -13.04
N ALA A 513 18.15 -42.23 -12.42
CA ALA A 513 18.79 -41.07 -11.80
C ALA A 513 20.18 -40.89 -12.38
N ILE A 514 20.51 -39.68 -12.82
CA ILE A 514 21.82 -39.34 -13.38
C ILE A 514 22.30 -37.99 -12.84
N GLY A 515 23.60 -37.85 -12.66
CA GLY A 515 24.25 -36.59 -12.31
C GLY A 515 24.98 -36.02 -13.51
N LEU A 516 24.64 -34.81 -13.90
CA LEU A 516 25.27 -34.08 -15.00
C LEU A 516 26.32 -33.08 -14.51
N GLY A 517 26.39 -32.83 -13.20
CA GLY A 517 27.31 -31.85 -12.64
C GLY A 517 27.13 -30.46 -13.26
N PRO A 518 28.23 -29.78 -13.63
CA PRO A 518 28.19 -28.44 -14.20
C PRO A 518 28.03 -28.42 -15.74
N LYS A 519 27.78 -29.58 -16.39
CA LYS A 519 27.84 -29.71 -17.86
C LYS A 519 26.69 -29.00 -18.60
N SER A 520 25.57 -28.74 -17.92
CA SER A 520 24.38 -28.13 -18.53
C SER A 520 23.89 -26.95 -17.70
N PRO A 521 24.65 -25.85 -17.64
CA PRO A 521 24.23 -24.67 -16.89
C PRO A 521 23.10 -23.95 -17.63
N ILE A 522 22.14 -23.42 -16.88
CA ILE A 522 21.06 -22.53 -17.41
C ILE A 522 21.43 -21.05 -17.24
N ASN A 523 22.50 -20.75 -16.49
CA ASN A 523 23.05 -19.41 -16.28
C ASN A 523 24.58 -19.45 -16.31
N ASP A 524 25.20 -18.30 -16.50
CA ASP A 524 26.64 -18.12 -16.70
C ASP A 524 27.52 -18.34 -15.46
N ASN A 525 26.95 -18.64 -14.30
CA ASN A 525 27.62 -18.80 -13.00
C ASN A 525 28.36 -17.55 -12.48
N SER A 526 28.10 -16.33 -13.02
CA SER A 526 28.84 -15.11 -12.67
C SER A 526 28.53 -14.59 -11.26
N SER A 527 27.35 -14.87 -10.73
CA SER A 527 26.93 -14.48 -9.37
C SER A 527 26.41 -15.66 -8.57
N GLU A 528 26.32 -15.51 -7.23
CA GLU A 528 25.73 -16.55 -6.38
C GLU A 528 24.25 -16.77 -6.70
N GLU A 529 23.52 -15.72 -7.05
CA GLU A 529 22.13 -15.83 -7.50
C GLU A 529 22.02 -16.70 -8.76
N LEU A 530 22.88 -16.51 -9.74
CA LEU A 530 22.88 -17.28 -10.98
C LEU A 530 23.39 -18.72 -10.76
N ARG A 531 24.37 -18.91 -9.89
CA ARG A 531 24.85 -20.25 -9.48
C ARG A 531 23.76 -21.03 -8.76
N SER A 532 22.99 -20.38 -7.88
CA SER A 532 21.91 -21.07 -7.16
C SER A 532 20.85 -21.65 -8.11
N LYS A 533 20.58 -21.01 -9.24
CA LYS A 533 19.68 -21.51 -10.29
C LYS A 533 20.27 -22.72 -11.05
N ASN A 534 21.60 -22.82 -11.15
CA ASN A 534 22.28 -23.97 -11.75
C ASN A 534 22.26 -25.20 -10.83
N ARG A 535 22.18 -25.02 -9.52
CA ARG A 535 22.04 -26.10 -8.53
C ARG A 535 20.58 -26.57 -8.46
N ARG A 536 20.18 -27.43 -9.40
CA ARG A 536 18.80 -27.86 -9.59
C ARG A 536 18.66 -29.35 -9.84
N VAL A 537 17.45 -29.85 -9.76
CA VAL A 537 17.03 -31.17 -10.22
C VAL A 537 15.97 -31.01 -11.30
N GLU A 538 16.09 -31.75 -12.37
CA GLU A 538 15.15 -31.82 -13.49
C GLU A 538 14.60 -33.23 -13.64
N CYS A 539 13.37 -33.34 -14.15
CA CYS A 539 12.72 -34.63 -14.37
C CYS A 539 12.21 -34.72 -15.83
N TYR A 540 12.63 -35.73 -16.54
CA TYR A 540 12.23 -35.94 -17.94
C TYR A 540 11.49 -37.27 -18.11
N ILE A 541 10.45 -37.27 -18.96
CA ILE A 541 9.69 -38.47 -19.29
C ILE A 541 10.49 -39.31 -20.29
N THR A 542 10.79 -40.56 -19.93
CA THR A 542 11.52 -41.48 -20.82
C THR A 542 10.62 -42.52 -21.49
N ARG A 543 9.44 -42.73 -20.95
CA ARG A 543 8.39 -43.59 -21.50
C ARG A 543 7.03 -43.16 -20.93
N LEU A 544 5.97 -43.26 -21.71
CA LEU A 544 4.56 -43.08 -21.33
C LEU A 544 3.85 -44.41 -21.15
#